data_1c42b8cc75122e9019c0b4d150cf8203
#
_entry.id   1c42b8cc75122e9019c0b4d150cf8203
#
_cell.length_a   1.000
_cell.length_b   1.000
_cell.length_c   1.000
_cell.angle_alpha   90.00
_cell.angle_beta   90.00
_cell.angle_gamma   90.00
#
_symmetry.space_group_name_H-M   'P 1'
#
loop_
_entity.id
_entity.type
_entity.pdbx_description
1 polymer ?
#
loop_
_entity_poly.entity_id
_entity_poly.type
_entity_poly.pdbx_seq_one_letter_code
_entity_poly.pdbx_strand_id
1 'polypeptide(L)'
;MKKTELKKILKENITDWLAERSKQEEADSGDMAYTEKAKVKENKIEDQIAEFYYVTKPTKESSVEELVKSGDVFEFAMSGLTREDISGIYKSEGRAKSAANKVIKERDIKLKETYKKGQDKLKAMEASIDEIKGQIEGKMSEATSNPDMRESLTAESNSLMEKLSMLEAQVNKLREVLEAEGMRF
;
A
#
# COMPACT_ATOMS: atom_id res chain seq x y z
N MET A 1 17.53 32.88 -0.17
CA MET A 1 18.00 32.17 -1.37
C MET A 1 17.33 32.77 -2.59
N LYS A 2 18.09 33.12 -3.64
CA LYS A 2 17.48 33.71 -4.84
C LYS A 2 16.80 32.63 -5.68
N LYS A 3 15.67 32.97 -6.32
CA LYS A 3 14.88 32.06 -7.17
C LYS A 3 15.73 31.29 -8.21
N THR A 4 16.79 31.96 -8.71
CA THR A 4 17.77 31.40 -9.66
C THR A 4 18.67 30.33 -9.05
N GLU A 5 19.05 30.46 -7.79
CA GLU A 5 19.89 29.47 -7.08
C GLU A 5 19.10 28.21 -6.74
N LEU A 6 17.84 28.39 -6.35
CA LEU A 6 16.93 27.26 -6.10
C LEU A 6 16.67 26.45 -7.37
N LYS A 7 16.43 27.14 -8.50
CA LYS A 7 16.26 26.48 -9.81
C LYS A 7 17.51 25.68 -10.22
N LYS A 8 18.71 26.20 -9.93
CA LYS A 8 19.97 25.52 -10.25
C LYS A 8 20.14 24.22 -9.44
N ILE A 9 19.94 24.30 -8.13
CA ILE A 9 20.08 23.15 -7.22
C ILE A 9 19.06 22.06 -7.54
N LEU A 10 17.81 22.44 -7.82
CA LEU A 10 16.76 21.48 -8.19
C LEU A 10 17.04 20.82 -9.54
N LYS A 11 17.56 21.58 -10.51
CA LYS A 11 17.92 21.05 -11.83
C LYS A 11 19.06 20.04 -11.72
N GLU A 12 20.10 20.33 -10.95
CA GLU A 12 21.22 19.42 -10.69
C GLU A 12 20.72 18.11 -10.03
N ASN A 13 19.92 18.20 -8.97
CA ASN A 13 19.40 17.04 -8.27
C ASN A 13 18.47 16.14 -9.13
N ILE A 14 17.64 16.75 -9.99
CA ILE A 14 16.76 15.97 -10.89
C ILE A 14 17.58 15.34 -12.02
N THR A 15 18.59 16.05 -12.53
CA THR A 15 19.45 15.51 -13.59
C THR A 15 20.25 14.32 -13.09
N ASP A 16 20.81 14.40 -11.88
CA ASP A 16 21.55 13.31 -11.25
C ASP A 16 20.65 12.09 -10.97
N TRP A 17 19.45 12.33 -10.48
CA TRP A 17 18.47 11.26 -10.25
C TRP A 17 18.02 10.57 -11.56
N LEU A 18 17.81 11.32 -12.64
CA LEU A 18 17.48 10.77 -13.96
C LEU A 18 18.65 9.97 -14.53
N ALA A 19 19.90 10.41 -14.30
CA ALA A 19 21.10 9.71 -14.73
C ALA A 19 21.34 8.41 -13.95
N GLU A 20 21.09 8.38 -12.65
CA GLU A 20 21.16 7.16 -11.84
C GLU A 20 20.11 6.12 -12.24
N ARG A 21 18.90 6.59 -12.55
CA ARG A 21 17.81 5.69 -12.95
C ARG A 21 18.03 5.10 -14.36
N SER A 22 18.54 5.89 -15.30
CA SER A 22 18.88 5.35 -16.62
C SER A 22 19.96 4.27 -16.55
N LYS A 23 20.93 4.39 -15.63
CA LYS A 23 21.93 3.34 -15.38
C LYS A 23 21.31 2.08 -14.75
N GLN A 24 20.29 2.22 -13.94
CA GLN A 24 19.61 1.11 -13.30
C GLN A 24 18.69 0.35 -14.28
N GLU A 25 18.04 1.09 -15.19
CA GLU A 25 17.23 0.50 -16.28
C GLU A 25 18.10 -0.20 -17.34
N GLU A 26 19.33 0.28 -17.58
CA GLU A 26 20.31 -0.39 -18.45
C GLU A 26 20.87 -1.67 -17.81
N ALA A 27 21.01 -1.72 -16.49
CA ALA A 27 21.46 -2.92 -15.76
C ALA A 27 20.40 -4.03 -15.72
N ASP A 28 19.11 -3.66 -15.66
CA ASP A 28 17.98 -4.60 -15.61
C ASP A 28 17.56 -5.13 -16.99
N SER A 29 17.91 -4.45 -18.09
CA SER A 29 17.42 -4.79 -19.42
C SER A 29 18.32 -5.71 -20.23
N GLY A 30 19.42 -6.22 -19.73
CA GLY A 30 20.22 -7.30 -20.34
C GLY A 30 20.51 -7.22 -21.86
N ASP A 31 20.18 -6.13 -22.51
CA ASP A 31 20.25 -5.96 -23.96
C ASP A 31 21.30 -4.89 -24.31
N MET A 32 22.48 -5.42 -24.62
CA MET A 32 23.64 -4.65 -25.04
C MET A 32 23.48 -4.14 -26.48
N ALA A 33 22.63 -3.17 -26.71
CA ALA A 33 22.67 -2.45 -27.98
C ALA A 33 21.98 -1.09 -27.90
N TYR A 34 22.53 -0.13 -27.16
CA TYR A 34 22.38 1.30 -27.44
C TYR A 34 23.40 2.11 -26.64
N THR A 35 24.67 1.85 -26.86
CA THR A 35 25.73 2.82 -26.53
C THR A 35 25.92 3.80 -27.69
N GLU A 36 24.94 4.55 -28.05
CA GLU A 36 25.18 5.84 -28.65
C GLU A 36 25.38 6.83 -27.51
N LYS A 37 26.67 7.16 -27.32
CA LYS A 37 27.11 8.27 -26.51
C LYS A 37 26.19 9.45 -26.77
N ALA A 38 25.26 9.71 -25.89
CA ALA A 38 24.64 11.00 -25.80
C ALA A 38 25.76 11.97 -25.39
N LYS A 39 26.51 12.45 -26.37
CA LYS A 39 27.24 13.69 -26.24
C LYS A 39 26.19 14.70 -25.84
N VAL A 40 26.16 15.01 -24.56
CA VAL A 40 25.53 16.22 -24.09
C VAL A 40 26.24 17.34 -24.78
N LYS A 41 25.75 17.72 -25.96
CA LYS A 41 26.09 19.00 -26.52
C LYS A 41 25.63 19.99 -25.48
N GLU A 42 26.56 20.74 -24.91
CA GLU A 42 26.30 21.98 -24.19
C GLU A 42 25.70 22.99 -25.18
N ASN A 43 24.51 22.69 -25.66
CA ASN A 43 23.69 23.64 -26.38
C ASN A 43 22.80 24.30 -25.34
N LYS A 44 23.25 25.53 -24.98
CA LYS A 44 22.41 26.64 -24.54
C LYS A 44 21.02 26.18 -24.08
N ILE A 45 20.95 25.78 -22.80
CA ILE A 45 19.69 25.63 -22.11
C ILE A 45 19.29 27.04 -21.63
N GLU A 46 19.12 27.91 -22.63
CA GLU A 46 18.40 29.15 -22.46
C GLU A 46 16.93 28.81 -22.69
N ASP A 47 16.18 28.81 -21.62
CA ASP A 47 14.73 29.01 -21.52
C ASP A 47 13.72 27.92 -21.96
N GLN A 48 14.08 26.70 -22.17
CA GLN A 48 13.06 25.66 -22.19
C GLN A 48 13.08 24.91 -20.85
N ILE A 49 12.25 25.35 -19.92
CA ILE A 49 11.84 24.57 -18.77
C ILE A 49 11.08 23.38 -19.35
N ALA A 50 11.76 22.26 -19.58
CA ALA A 50 11.12 21.11 -20.17
C ALA A 50 10.01 20.63 -19.25
N GLU A 51 8.78 20.67 -19.73
CA GLU A 51 7.67 20.01 -19.04
C GLU A 51 7.97 18.53 -18.90
N PHE A 52 7.70 17.99 -17.72
CA PHE A 52 7.81 16.57 -17.47
C PHE A 52 6.52 16.09 -16.79
N TYR A 53 6.34 14.77 -16.82
CA TYR A 53 5.21 14.11 -16.19
C TYR A 53 5.73 13.31 -15.01
N TYR A 54 5.02 13.37 -13.90
CA TYR A 54 5.32 12.56 -12.73
C TYR A 54 4.08 11.81 -12.26
N VAL A 55 4.32 10.65 -11.66
CA VAL A 55 3.27 9.78 -11.14
C VAL A 55 3.38 9.77 -9.63
N THR A 56 2.33 10.24 -8.97
CA THR A 56 2.24 10.19 -7.49
C THR A 56 1.94 8.78 -7.00
N LYS A 57 2.20 8.51 -5.72
CA LYS A 57 1.80 7.25 -5.10
C LYS A 57 0.27 7.16 -5.05
N PRO A 58 -0.31 5.98 -5.32
CA PRO A 58 -1.74 5.80 -5.32
C PRO A 58 -2.30 5.82 -3.90
N THR A 59 -3.43 6.46 -3.72
CA THR A 59 -4.34 6.24 -2.61
C THR A 59 -5.31 5.10 -2.95
N LYS A 60 -6.20 4.71 -2.03
CA LYS A 60 -7.17 3.63 -2.28
C LYS A 60 -8.08 3.87 -3.49
N GLU A 61 -8.43 5.13 -3.76
CA GLU A 61 -9.42 5.53 -4.76
C GLU A 61 -8.83 6.25 -5.98
N SER A 62 -7.50 6.46 -6.00
CA SER A 62 -6.86 7.23 -7.07
C SER A 62 -7.07 6.61 -8.45
N SER A 63 -7.49 7.42 -9.41
CA SER A 63 -7.54 7.09 -10.83
C SER A 63 -6.18 7.34 -11.51
N VAL A 64 -6.01 6.87 -12.75
CA VAL A 64 -4.81 7.13 -13.55
C VAL A 64 -4.61 8.62 -13.78
N GLU A 65 -5.68 9.33 -14.06
CA GLU A 65 -5.70 10.76 -14.36
C GLU A 65 -5.28 11.59 -13.14
N GLU A 66 -5.66 11.16 -11.95
CA GLU A 66 -5.29 11.81 -10.69
C GLU A 66 -3.83 11.58 -10.32
N LEU A 67 -3.28 10.41 -10.67
CA LEU A 67 -1.89 10.07 -10.37
C LEU A 67 -0.91 10.74 -11.32
N VAL A 68 -1.28 10.98 -12.58
CA VAL A 68 -0.42 11.61 -13.57
C VAL A 68 -0.54 13.12 -13.45
N LYS A 69 0.58 13.77 -13.13
CA LYS A 69 0.70 15.22 -13.07
C LYS A 69 1.74 15.66 -14.08
N SER A 70 1.54 16.84 -14.64
CA SER A 70 2.52 17.52 -15.50
C SER A 70 2.95 18.82 -14.84
N GLY A 71 4.14 19.26 -15.13
CA GLY A 71 4.64 20.53 -14.64
C GLY A 71 6.11 20.71 -14.94
N ASP A 72 6.61 21.90 -14.67
CA ASP A 72 8.04 22.21 -14.71
C ASP A 72 8.71 21.91 -13.36
N VAL A 73 10.01 22.00 -13.33
CA VAL A 73 10.84 21.78 -12.11
C VAL A 73 10.43 22.72 -10.97
N PHE A 74 9.97 23.91 -11.31
CA PHE A 74 9.58 24.91 -10.32
C PHE A 74 8.20 24.57 -9.71
N GLU A 75 7.23 24.22 -10.54
CA GLU A 75 5.91 23.79 -10.08
C GLU A 75 6.00 22.54 -9.23
N PHE A 76 6.83 21.59 -9.63
CA PHE A 76 7.10 20.40 -8.82
C PHE A 76 7.71 20.76 -7.46
N ALA A 77 8.70 21.65 -7.42
CA ALA A 77 9.30 22.10 -6.16
C ALA A 77 8.31 22.85 -5.24
N MET A 78 7.38 23.60 -5.84
CA MET A 78 6.36 24.34 -5.09
C MET A 78 5.20 23.45 -4.63
N SER A 79 5.02 22.27 -5.22
CA SER A 79 3.96 21.33 -4.83
C SER A 79 4.14 20.73 -3.44
N GLY A 80 5.33 20.85 -2.86
CA GLY A 80 5.67 20.26 -1.56
C GLY A 80 5.83 18.73 -1.62
N LEU A 81 5.75 18.11 -2.79
CA LEU A 81 5.94 16.67 -2.97
C LEU A 81 7.41 16.31 -2.77
N THR A 82 7.65 15.22 -2.07
CA THR A 82 8.97 14.64 -1.87
C THR A 82 9.21 13.47 -2.83
N ARG A 83 10.44 12.98 -2.89
CA ARG A 83 10.77 11.76 -3.65
C ARG A 83 9.95 10.55 -3.19
N GLU A 84 9.56 10.53 -1.92
CA GLU A 84 8.75 9.45 -1.35
C GLU A 84 7.30 9.48 -1.82
N ASP A 85 6.80 10.63 -2.27
CA ASP A 85 5.42 10.81 -2.72
C ASP A 85 5.23 10.46 -4.18
N ILE A 86 6.30 10.23 -4.93
CA ILE A 86 6.25 9.92 -6.36
C ILE A 86 6.70 8.50 -6.66
N SER A 87 6.08 7.90 -7.68
CA SER A 87 6.45 6.59 -8.22
C SER A 87 7.46 6.69 -9.37
N GLY A 88 7.53 7.84 -10.04
CA GLY A 88 8.49 8.09 -11.10
C GLY A 88 8.25 9.38 -11.87
N ILE A 89 9.25 9.77 -12.66
CA ILE A 89 9.22 10.95 -13.53
C ILE A 89 9.42 10.47 -14.98
N TYR A 90 8.68 11.04 -15.92
CA TYR A 90 8.59 10.60 -17.31
C TYR A 90 8.63 11.79 -18.27
N LYS A 91 9.24 11.59 -19.44
CA LYS A 91 9.34 12.61 -20.51
C LYS A 91 8.07 12.72 -21.35
N SER A 92 7.12 11.79 -21.22
CA SER A 92 5.87 11.82 -22.00
C SER A 92 4.69 11.34 -21.17
N GLU A 93 3.52 11.93 -21.44
CA GLU A 93 2.28 11.57 -20.79
C GLU A 93 1.90 10.10 -20.97
N GLY A 94 2.11 9.54 -22.16
CA GLY A 94 1.81 8.14 -22.45
C GLY A 94 2.61 7.17 -21.57
N ARG A 95 3.90 7.45 -21.33
CA ARG A 95 4.72 6.67 -20.40
C ARG A 95 4.27 6.83 -18.95
N ALA A 96 3.93 8.05 -18.53
CA ALA A 96 3.42 8.32 -17.20
C ALA A 96 2.09 7.57 -16.96
N LYS A 97 1.15 7.62 -17.91
CA LYS A 97 -0.12 6.87 -17.85
C LYS A 97 0.10 5.36 -17.78
N SER A 98 1.03 4.83 -18.56
CA SER A 98 1.38 3.41 -18.51
C SER A 98 1.93 3.00 -17.15
N ALA A 99 2.81 3.82 -16.57
CA ALA A 99 3.35 3.59 -15.23
C ALA A 99 2.28 3.73 -14.14
N ALA A 100 1.40 4.73 -14.22
CA ALA A 100 0.28 4.89 -13.30
C ALA A 100 -0.65 3.67 -13.32
N ASN A 101 -0.98 3.16 -14.52
CA ASN A 101 -1.75 1.92 -14.65
C ASN A 101 -1.08 0.72 -13.97
N LYS A 102 0.25 0.59 -14.08
CA LYS A 102 0.99 -0.48 -13.41
C LYS A 102 0.90 -0.34 -11.89
N VAL A 103 1.13 0.85 -11.38
CA VAL A 103 1.07 1.14 -9.94
C VAL A 103 -0.34 0.89 -9.37
N ILE A 104 -1.40 1.26 -10.09
CA ILE A 104 -2.79 0.97 -9.71
C ILE A 104 -3.03 -0.55 -9.67
N LYS A 105 -2.61 -1.29 -10.70
CA LYS A 105 -2.76 -2.75 -10.71
C LYS A 105 -2.04 -3.42 -9.54
N GLU A 106 -0.83 -2.98 -9.23
CA GLU A 106 -0.07 -3.50 -8.07
C GLU A 106 -0.78 -3.18 -6.74
N ARG A 107 -1.34 -1.98 -6.60
CA ARG A 107 -2.17 -1.60 -5.45
C ARG A 107 -3.38 -2.52 -5.32
N ASP A 108 -4.12 -2.73 -6.41
CA ASP A 108 -5.34 -3.54 -6.40
C ASP A 108 -5.07 -5.01 -6.08
N ILE A 109 -3.94 -5.54 -6.55
CA ILE A 109 -3.48 -6.89 -6.18
C ILE A 109 -3.20 -6.96 -4.68
N LYS A 110 -2.44 -6.01 -4.13
CA LYS A 110 -2.12 -5.97 -2.70
C LYS A 110 -3.38 -5.83 -1.84
N LEU A 111 -4.33 -4.99 -2.26
CA LEU A 111 -5.62 -4.84 -1.57
C LEU A 111 -6.39 -6.16 -1.54
N LYS A 112 -6.49 -6.86 -2.68
CA LYS A 112 -7.16 -8.18 -2.78
C LYS A 112 -6.49 -9.23 -1.89
N GLU A 113 -5.16 -9.26 -1.84
CA GLU A 113 -4.42 -10.19 -0.98
C GLU A 113 -4.64 -9.89 0.50
N THR A 114 -4.61 -8.61 0.89
CA THR A 114 -4.86 -8.18 2.26
C THR A 114 -6.28 -8.54 2.68
N TYR A 115 -7.24 -8.32 1.79
CA TYR A 115 -8.63 -8.70 1.97
C TYR A 115 -8.81 -10.19 2.21
N LYS A 116 -8.25 -11.00 1.31
CA LYS A 116 -8.31 -12.46 1.44
C LYS A 116 -7.74 -12.93 2.79
N LYS A 117 -6.59 -12.40 3.18
CA LYS A 117 -6.00 -12.70 4.50
C LYS A 117 -6.92 -12.30 5.67
N GLY A 118 -7.58 -11.15 5.55
CA GLY A 118 -8.56 -10.70 6.54
C GLY A 118 -9.75 -11.65 6.65
N GLN A 119 -10.31 -12.07 5.52
CA GLN A 119 -11.42 -13.04 5.49
C GLN A 119 -11.01 -14.42 6.02
N ASP A 120 -9.83 -14.91 5.65
CA ASP A 120 -9.35 -16.20 6.15
C ASP A 120 -9.17 -16.17 7.67
N LYS A 121 -8.65 -15.06 8.20
CA LYS A 121 -8.52 -14.84 9.65
C LYS A 121 -9.90 -14.79 10.33
N LEU A 122 -10.87 -14.09 9.73
CA LEU A 122 -12.22 -14.00 10.26
C LEU A 122 -12.84 -15.38 10.38
N LYS A 123 -12.81 -16.19 9.33
CA LYS A 123 -13.32 -17.57 9.32
C LYS A 123 -12.65 -18.45 10.38
N ALA A 124 -11.34 -18.33 10.55
CA ALA A 124 -10.62 -19.08 11.58
C ALA A 124 -11.07 -18.69 12.99
N MET A 125 -11.31 -17.40 13.24
CA MET A 125 -11.79 -16.92 14.53
C MET A 125 -13.25 -17.35 14.78
N GLU A 126 -14.11 -17.31 13.77
CA GLU A 126 -15.50 -17.81 13.87
C GLU A 126 -15.54 -19.31 14.18
N ALA A 127 -14.71 -20.11 13.52
CA ALA A 127 -14.60 -21.53 13.85
C ALA A 127 -14.14 -21.78 15.29
N SER A 128 -13.19 -20.95 15.79
CA SER A 128 -12.76 -21.04 17.19
C SER A 128 -13.88 -20.64 18.18
N ILE A 129 -14.72 -19.69 17.81
CA ILE A 129 -15.92 -19.32 18.59
C ILE A 129 -16.87 -20.51 18.71
N ASP A 130 -17.15 -21.18 17.59
CA ASP A 130 -18.05 -22.33 17.56
C ASP A 130 -17.50 -23.49 18.39
N GLU A 131 -16.18 -23.73 18.33
CA GLU A 131 -15.52 -24.73 19.15
C GLU A 131 -15.64 -24.42 20.65
N ILE A 132 -15.38 -23.17 21.07
CA ILE A 132 -15.50 -22.75 22.47
C ILE A 132 -16.94 -22.87 22.96
N LYS A 133 -17.95 -22.50 22.14
CA LYS A 133 -19.36 -22.68 22.45
C LYS A 133 -19.69 -24.16 22.72
N GLY A 134 -19.22 -25.06 21.84
CA GLY A 134 -19.40 -26.50 22.04
C GLY A 134 -18.74 -27.01 23.32
N GLN A 135 -17.55 -26.51 23.67
CA GLN A 135 -16.88 -26.87 24.92
C GLN A 135 -17.67 -26.39 26.17
N ILE A 136 -18.23 -25.17 26.12
CA ILE A 136 -19.07 -24.62 27.20
C ILE A 136 -20.30 -25.51 27.39
N GLU A 137 -21.02 -25.83 26.31
CA GLU A 137 -22.21 -26.69 26.36
C GLU A 137 -21.90 -28.07 26.92
N GLY A 138 -20.78 -28.67 26.47
CA GLY A 138 -20.30 -29.96 26.97
C GLY A 138 -20.03 -29.94 28.47
N LYS A 139 -19.27 -28.94 28.97
CA LYS A 139 -18.97 -28.79 30.40
C LYS A 139 -20.20 -28.52 31.25
N MET A 140 -21.14 -27.72 30.77
CA MET A 140 -22.42 -27.47 31.49
C MET A 140 -23.28 -28.72 31.56
N SER A 141 -23.33 -29.52 30.51
CA SER A 141 -24.04 -30.81 30.50
C SER A 141 -23.40 -31.80 31.49
N GLU A 142 -22.06 -31.88 31.50
CA GLU A 142 -21.30 -32.72 32.42
C GLU A 142 -21.48 -32.30 33.86
N ALA A 143 -21.44 -30.99 34.15
CA ALA A 143 -21.70 -30.43 35.50
C ALA A 143 -23.12 -30.76 36.00
N THR A 144 -24.08 -30.91 35.09
CA THR A 144 -25.45 -31.32 35.44
C THR A 144 -25.51 -32.80 35.82
N SER A 145 -24.69 -33.63 35.15
CA SER A 145 -24.66 -35.08 35.34
C SER A 145 -23.79 -35.54 36.52
N ASN A 146 -22.77 -34.74 36.90
CA ASN A 146 -21.80 -35.04 37.94
C ASN A 146 -21.78 -33.99 39.05
N PRO A 147 -22.62 -34.12 40.11
CA PRO A 147 -22.71 -33.14 41.17
C PRO A 147 -21.40 -32.86 41.90
N ASP A 148 -20.54 -33.87 42.05
CA ASP A 148 -19.24 -33.77 42.76
C ASP A 148 -18.22 -32.91 42.00
N MET A 149 -18.34 -32.79 40.67
CA MET A 149 -17.47 -31.99 39.83
C MET A 149 -18.09 -30.66 39.42
N ARG A 150 -19.29 -30.36 39.84
CA ARG A 150 -20.10 -29.24 39.39
C ARG A 150 -19.40 -27.91 39.57
N GLU A 151 -18.73 -27.67 40.69
CA GLU A 151 -18.07 -26.41 40.99
C GLU A 151 -16.85 -26.18 40.05
N SER A 152 -16.03 -27.21 39.86
CA SER A 152 -14.87 -27.15 38.94
C SER A 152 -15.31 -26.93 37.50
N LEU A 153 -16.29 -27.69 37.02
CA LEU A 153 -16.77 -27.58 35.64
C LEU A 153 -17.45 -26.23 35.37
N THR A 154 -18.14 -25.66 36.37
CA THR A 154 -18.72 -24.31 36.27
C THR A 154 -17.62 -23.25 36.22
N ALA A 155 -16.55 -23.38 37.01
CA ALA A 155 -15.42 -22.44 36.95
C ALA A 155 -14.70 -22.49 35.60
N GLU A 156 -14.49 -23.68 35.05
CA GLU A 156 -13.90 -23.84 33.70
C GLU A 156 -14.82 -23.26 32.60
N SER A 157 -16.16 -23.48 32.71
CA SER A 157 -17.11 -22.90 31.78
C SER A 157 -17.11 -21.38 31.82
N ASN A 158 -17.03 -20.77 33.01
CA ASN A 158 -16.90 -19.31 33.14
C ASN A 158 -15.62 -18.77 32.50
N SER A 159 -14.48 -19.46 32.66
CA SER A 159 -13.23 -19.07 31.99
C SER A 159 -13.34 -19.15 30.47
N LEU A 160 -14.06 -20.14 29.94
CA LEU A 160 -14.33 -20.25 28.50
C LEU A 160 -15.26 -19.13 28.02
N MET A 161 -16.26 -18.74 28.82
CA MET A 161 -17.14 -17.61 28.48
C MET A 161 -16.39 -16.28 28.40
N GLU A 162 -15.43 -16.05 29.29
CA GLU A 162 -14.56 -14.87 29.20
C GLU A 162 -13.74 -14.86 27.91
N LYS A 163 -13.13 -16.00 27.55
CA LYS A 163 -12.39 -16.16 26.30
C LYS A 163 -13.28 -15.95 25.09
N LEU A 164 -14.49 -16.47 25.11
CA LEU A 164 -15.50 -16.29 24.06
C LEU A 164 -15.82 -14.82 23.85
N SER A 165 -16.12 -14.09 24.93
CA SER A 165 -16.41 -12.65 24.88
C SER A 165 -15.27 -11.84 24.26
N MET A 166 -14.02 -12.16 24.66
CA MET A 166 -12.84 -11.50 24.08
C MET A 166 -12.69 -11.80 22.59
N LEU A 167 -12.96 -13.02 22.16
CA LEU A 167 -12.85 -13.43 20.77
C LEU A 167 -13.94 -12.80 19.90
N GLU A 168 -15.16 -12.75 20.39
CA GLU A 168 -16.29 -12.07 19.73
C GLU A 168 -16.03 -10.56 19.55
N ALA A 169 -15.45 -9.90 20.56
CA ALA A 169 -15.04 -8.51 20.45
C ALA A 169 -13.96 -8.30 19.37
N GLN A 170 -13.00 -9.23 19.27
CA GLN A 170 -11.97 -9.19 18.23
C GLN A 170 -12.54 -9.41 16.82
N VAL A 171 -13.49 -10.34 16.68
CA VAL A 171 -14.20 -10.59 15.41
C VAL A 171 -14.95 -9.34 14.96
N ASN A 172 -15.70 -8.71 15.85
CA ASN A 172 -16.45 -7.49 15.55
C ASN A 172 -15.51 -6.36 15.11
N LYS A 173 -14.40 -6.15 15.82
CA LYS A 173 -13.39 -5.16 15.43
C LYS A 173 -12.77 -5.46 14.08
N LEU A 174 -12.50 -6.73 13.77
CA LEU A 174 -11.97 -7.11 12.47
C LEU A 174 -12.97 -6.87 11.34
N ARG A 175 -14.26 -7.18 11.57
CA ARG A 175 -15.35 -6.88 10.62
C ARG A 175 -15.45 -5.38 10.34
N GLU A 176 -15.47 -4.55 11.39
CA GLU A 176 -15.50 -3.09 11.26
C GLU A 176 -14.34 -2.56 10.41
N VAL A 177 -13.12 -3.07 10.64
CA VAL A 177 -11.95 -2.68 9.85
C VAL A 177 -12.11 -3.10 8.39
N LEU A 178 -12.58 -4.32 8.12
CA LEU A 178 -12.78 -4.81 6.77
C LEU A 178 -13.89 -4.03 6.04
N GLU A 179 -14.98 -3.68 6.73
CA GLU A 179 -16.08 -2.84 6.19
C GLU A 179 -15.62 -1.40 5.91
N ALA A 180 -14.88 -0.79 6.83
CA ALA A 180 -14.33 0.55 6.65
C ALA A 180 -13.37 0.63 5.45
N GLU A 181 -12.78 -0.49 5.07
CA GLU A 181 -11.96 -0.61 3.87
C GLU A 181 -12.76 -0.80 2.57
N GLY A 182 -14.09 -0.67 2.60
CA GLY A 182 -14.98 -0.83 1.44
C GLY A 182 -15.29 -2.30 1.12
N MET A 183 -15.05 -3.18 2.06
CA MET A 183 -15.19 -4.61 1.92
C MET A 183 -16.55 -5.04 2.47
N ARG A 184 -17.54 -5.23 1.59
CA ARG A 184 -18.86 -5.74 1.99
C ARG A 184 -18.82 -7.25 2.15
N PHE A 185 -19.37 -7.73 3.25
CA PHE A 185 -19.58 -9.16 3.55
C PHE A 185 -20.83 -9.67 2.88
#